data_c64e1fa7d2f8073de7c5de4514b25593
#
_entry.id   c64e1fa7d2f8073de7c5de4514b25593
#
_cell.length_a   1.000
_cell.length_b   1.000
_cell.length_c   1.000
_cell.angle_alpha   90.00
_cell.angle_beta   90.00
_cell.angle_gamma   90.00
#
_symmetry.space_group_name_H-M   'P 1'
#
loop_
_entity.id
_entity.type
_entity.pdbx_description
1 polymer ?
#
loop_
_entity_poly.entity_id
_entity_poly.type
_entity_poly.pdbx_seq_one_letter_code
_entity_poly.pdbx_strand_id
1 'polypeptide(L)'
;YPTIVYTNILRQLFPDVPIVLGGIEASLRRVMHYDYWQERFRPSILCDCDADLITYGMGEKPTLELVRLLTDAIDQSHPLLHYDEKGEACITRQLLREVGIANLKQTVTLWQKEEIPGGINNDDIVLHSYEECLKQPQLHAENFRHIEEESNKIHAQRLLQQTGNKWVVVNPPYP
;
A
#
# COMPACT_ATOMS: atom_id res chain seq x y z
N TYR A 1 8.55 15.50 4.79
CA TYR A 1 7.69 14.69 5.66
C TYR A 1 8.53 13.68 6.43
N PRO A 2 8.32 13.53 7.76
CA PRO A 2 9.11 12.61 8.59
C PRO A 2 9.07 11.19 8.06
N THR A 3 7.91 10.67 7.69
CA THR A 3 7.74 9.31 7.15
C THR A 3 8.63 9.06 5.94
N ILE A 4 8.68 9.99 4.97
CA ILE A 4 9.53 9.86 3.77
C ILE A 4 11.02 9.84 4.15
N VAL A 5 11.43 10.74 5.05
CA VAL A 5 12.83 10.83 5.49
C VAL A 5 13.27 9.55 6.20
N TYR A 6 12.46 9.08 7.16
CA TYR A 6 12.78 7.84 7.88
C TYR A 6 12.76 6.61 6.97
N THR A 7 11.80 6.50 6.07
CA THR A 7 11.77 5.40 5.09
C THR A 7 13.03 5.37 4.24
N ASN A 8 13.47 6.53 3.74
CA ASN A 8 14.69 6.61 2.92
C ASN A 8 15.94 6.24 3.71
N ILE A 9 16.05 6.66 4.98
CA ILE A 9 17.16 6.27 5.86
C ILE A 9 17.13 4.75 6.11
N LEU A 10 15.98 4.19 6.46
CA LEU A 10 15.83 2.75 6.68
C LEU A 10 16.16 1.96 5.43
N ARG A 11 15.74 2.42 4.25
CA ARG A 11 16.04 1.74 2.99
C ARG A 11 17.54 1.73 2.66
N GLN A 12 18.26 2.80 3.00
CA GLN A 12 19.72 2.84 2.83
C GLN A 12 20.44 1.89 3.78
N LEU A 13 19.96 1.76 5.02
CA LEU A 13 20.56 0.88 6.03
C LEU A 13 20.17 -0.60 5.82
N PHE A 14 18.96 -0.85 5.35
CA PHE A 14 18.35 -2.18 5.22
C PHE A 14 17.68 -2.33 3.85
N PRO A 15 18.46 -2.52 2.77
CA PRO A 15 17.92 -2.51 1.40
C PRO A 15 16.81 -3.53 1.13
N ASP A 16 16.93 -4.72 1.72
CA ASP A 16 16.03 -5.85 1.44
C ASP A 16 14.95 -6.09 2.51
N VAL A 17 15.04 -5.39 3.65
CA VAL A 17 14.04 -5.55 4.72
C VAL A 17 12.74 -4.84 4.33
N PRO A 18 11.57 -5.48 4.46
CA PRO A 18 10.29 -4.84 4.21
C PRO A 18 10.04 -3.64 5.12
N ILE A 19 9.52 -2.56 4.54
CA ILE A 19 9.11 -1.38 5.29
C ILE A 19 7.60 -1.25 5.20
N VAL A 20 6.94 -1.36 6.34
CA VAL A 20 5.49 -1.20 6.47
C VAL A 20 5.19 0.15 7.14
N LEU A 21 4.37 0.95 6.49
CA LEU A 21 3.90 2.22 7.03
C LEU A 21 2.55 2.05 7.72
N GLY A 22 2.34 2.78 8.79
CA GLY A 22 1.07 2.83 9.50
C GLY A 22 0.80 4.21 10.10
N GLY A 23 -0.28 4.30 10.86
CA GLY A 23 -0.67 5.53 11.54
C GLY A 23 -1.40 6.54 10.66
N ILE A 24 -1.70 7.71 11.23
CA ILE A 24 -2.58 8.69 10.59
C ILE A 24 -1.97 9.31 9.33
N GLU A 25 -0.66 9.59 9.31
CA GLU A 25 -0.01 10.17 8.14
C GLU A 25 -0.10 9.25 6.93
N ALA A 26 0.24 7.97 7.09
CA ALA A 26 0.17 6.98 6.02
C ALA A 26 -1.29 6.74 5.58
N SER A 27 -2.22 6.68 6.52
CA SER A 27 -3.65 6.47 6.23
C SER A 27 -4.25 7.60 5.39
N LEU A 28 -3.97 8.85 5.73
CA LEU A 28 -4.47 10.02 5.00
C LEU A 28 -3.79 10.21 3.64
N ARG A 29 -2.56 9.73 3.49
CA ARG A 29 -1.77 9.87 2.26
C ARG A 29 -1.65 8.59 1.44
N ARG A 30 -2.54 7.63 1.69
CA ARG A 30 -2.54 6.33 1.00
C ARG A 30 -2.86 6.41 -0.50
N VAL A 31 -3.58 7.44 -0.90
CA VAL A 31 -3.89 7.81 -2.29
C VAL A 31 -3.47 9.25 -2.55
N MET A 32 -3.74 9.77 -3.74
CA MET A 32 -3.58 11.19 -4.01
C MET A 32 -4.27 12.06 -2.95
N HIS A 33 -3.58 13.09 -2.50
CA HIS A 33 -4.07 13.99 -1.46
C HIS A 33 -3.63 15.43 -1.71
N TYR A 34 -4.35 16.40 -1.13
CA TYR A 34 -3.93 17.79 -1.13
C TYR A 34 -2.99 18.04 0.06
N ASP A 35 -1.79 18.51 -0.26
CA ASP A 35 -0.81 18.92 0.73
C ASP A 35 -1.03 20.39 1.10
N TYR A 36 -1.62 20.61 2.24
CA TYR A 36 -1.93 21.95 2.76
C TYR A 36 -0.69 22.83 2.92
N TRP A 37 0.44 22.26 3.36
CA TRP A 37 1.66 23.03 3.60
C TRP A 37 2.38 23.48 2.33
N GLN A 38 2.28 22.66 1.27
CA GLN A 38 2.87 22.94 -0.02
C GLN A 38 1.88 23.50 -1.02
N GLU A 39 0.61 23.64 -0.61
CA GLU A 39 -0.50 24.14 -1.42
C GLU A 39 -0.62 23.44 -2.80
N ARG A 40 -0.42 22.10 -2.80
CA ARG A 40 -0.46 21.31 -4.03
C ARG A 40 -0.96 19.90 -3.81
N PHE A 41 -1.40 19.28 -4.88
CA PHE A 41 -1.67 17.84 -4.88
C PHE A 41 -0.37 17.04 -4.86
N ARG A 42 -0.40 15.95 -4.09
CA ARG A 42 0.68 14.96 -4.00
C ARG A 42 0.11 13.58 -4.35
N PRO A 43 0.92 12.70 -4.96
CA PRO A 43 0.51 11.31 -5.16
C PRO A 43 0.44 10.56 -3.83
N SER A 44 0.08 9.27 -3.87
CA SER A 44 0.22 8.40 -2.70
C SER A 44 1.64 8.48 -2.12
N ILE A 45 1.74 8.42 -0.78
CA ILE A 45 3.04 8.43 -0.10
C ILE A 45 3.94 7.26 -0.55
N LEU A 46 3.37 6.14 -1.00
CA LEU A 46 4.14 5.04 -1.60
C LEU A 46 4.85 5.42 -2.91
N CYS A 47 4.39 6.46 -3.59
CA CYS A 47 5.07 6.98 -4.79
C CYS A 47 6.24 7.91 -4.42
N ASP A 48 6.20 8.49 -3.22
CA ASP A 48 7.19 9.45 -2.73
C ASP A 48 8.29 8.82 -1.85
N CYS A 49 8.10 7.58 -1.41
CA CYS A 49 9.07 6.85 -0.60
C CYS A 49 9.16 5.38 -1.04
N ASP A 50 10.24 4.72 -0.66
CA ASP A 50 10.46 3.30 -0.99
C ASP A 50 9.97 2.37 0.13
N ALA A 51 8.72 2.55 0.56
CA ALA A 51 8.04 1.61 1.45
C ALA A 51 7.31 0.53 0.62
N ASP A 52 7.03 -0.60 1.24
CA ASP A 52 6.48 -1.78 0.56
C ASP A 52 4.98 -1.93 0.76
N LEU A 53 4.47 -1.48 1.90
CA LEU A 53 3.09 -1.67 2.31
C LEU A 53 2.63 -0.52 3.22
N ILE A 54 1.37 -0.13 3.10
CA ILE A 54 0.68 0.67 4.12
C ILE A 54 -0.38 -0.20 4.79
N THR A 55 -0.48 -0.15 6.11
CA THR A 55 -1.67 -0.54 6.87
C THR A 55 -2.41 0.74 7.27
N TYR A 56 -3.69 0.86 6.92
CA TYR A 56 -4.44 2.10 7.18
C TYR A 56 -5.57 1.89 8.18
N GLY A 57 -6.05 2.99 8.79
CA GLY A 57 -7.06 2.94 9.83
C GLY A 57 -6.56 2.25 11.11
N MET A 58 -7.35 1.36 11.66
CA MET A 58 -6.99 0.53 12.84
C MET A 58 -6.09 -0.62 12.40
N GLY A 59 -4.79 -0.47 12.58
CA GLY A 59 -3.75 -1.33 12.00
C GLY A 59 -3.56 -2.70 12.64
N GLU A 60 -4.27 -3.03 13.73
CA GLU A 60 -4.07 -4.26 14.51
C GLU A 60 -4.37 -5.52 13.70
N LYS A 61 -5.55 -5.57 13.06
CA LYS A 61 -5.97 -6.73 12.26
C LYS A 61 -5.04 -6.98 11.07
N PRO A 62 -4.78 -6.00 10.17
CA PRO A 62 -3.88 -6.22 9.05
C PRO A 62 -2.45 -6.56 9.48
N THR A 63 -1.96 -5.99 10.59
CA THR A 63 -0.65 -6.34 11.11
C THR A 63 -0.60 -7.78 11.60
N LEU A 64 -1.62 -8.24 12.34
CA LEU A 64 -1.70 -9.61 12.83
C LEU A 64 -1.80 -10.61 11.67
N GLU A 65 -2.60 -10.31 10.65
CA GLU A 65 -2.70 -11.18 9.47
C GLU A 65 -1.42 -11.20 8.65
N LEU A 66 -0.73 -10.07 8.52
CA LEU A 66 0.58 -10.01 7.88
C LEU A 66 1.58 -10.91 8.61
N VAL A 67 1.63 -10.82 9.95
CA VAL A 67 2.52 -11.69 10.75
C VAL A 67 2.16 -13.16 10.55
N ARG A 68 0.89 -13.53 10.48
CA ARG A 68 0.45 -14.91 10.19
C ARG A 68 0.94 -15.37 8.82
N LEU A 69 0.76 -14.58 7.78
CA LEU A 69 1.24 -14.92 6.43
C LEU A 69 2.75 -15.16 6.41
N LEU A 70 3.51 -14.34 7.11
CA LEU A 70 4.97 -14.49 7.21
C LEU A 70 5.36 -15.72 8.04
N THR A 71 4.66 -16.00 9.14
CA THR A 71 4.88 -17.20 9.96
C THR A 71 4.56 -18.46 9.16
N ASP A 72 3.45 -18.50 8.44
CA ASP A 72 3.08 -19.61 7.57
C ASP A 72 4.15 -19.88 6.49
N ALA A 73 4.72 -18.79 5.91
CA ALA A 73 5.81 -18.92 4.94
C ALA A 73 7.09 -19.52 5.57
N ILE A 74 7.39 -19.19 6.82
CA ILE A 74 8.52 -19.78 7.57
C ILE A 74 8.24 -21.27 7.83
N ASP A 75 7.07 -21.60 8.37
CA ASP A 75 6.69 -22.97 8.75
C ASP A 75 6.64 -23.90 7.53
N GLN A 76 6.23 -23.39 6.38
CA GLN A 76 6.19 -24.13 5.11
C GLN A 76 7.51 -24.10 4.34
N SER A 77 8.56 -23.49 4.87
CA SER A 77 9.87 -23.36 4.24
C SER A 77 9.77 -22.78 2.83
N HIS A 78 9.11 -21.59 2.72
CA HIS A 78 8.89 -20.93 1.44
C HIS A 78 10.20 -20.82 0.63
N PRO A 79 10.18 -21.04 -0.71
CA PRO A 79 11.42 -21.07 -1.53
C PRO A 79 12.25 -19.77 -1.49
N LEU A 80 11.64 -18.63 -1.19
CA LEU A 80 12.32 -17.34 -1.08
C LEU A 80 12.81 -17.03 0.35
N LEU A 81 12.61 -17.95 1.29
CA LEU A 81 13.06 -17.77 2.65
C LEU A 81 14.57 -18.02 2.73
N HIS A 82 15.27 -17.11 3.35
CA HIS A 82 16.70 -17.21 3.65
C HIS A 82 16.91 -17.18 5.16
N TYR A 83 18.01 -17.74 5.61
CA TYR A 83 18.40 -17.72 7.00
C TYR A 83 19.76 -17.02 7.14
N ASP A 84 19.92 -16.23 8.18
CA ASP A 84 21.17 -15.57 8.49
C ASP A 84 22.20 -16.55 9.10
N GLU A 85 23.40 -16.05 9.44
CA GLU A 85 24.47 -16.84 10.05
C GLU A 85 24.11 -17.45 11.42
N LYS A 86 23.07 -16.90 12.08
CA LYS A 86 22.56 -17.40 13.37
C LYS A 86 21.39 -18.39 13.19
N GLY A 87 20.96 -18.62 11.95
CA GLY A 87 19.82 -19.48 11.65
C GLY A 87 18.47 -18.78 11.85
N GLU A 88 18.43 -17.44 11.90
CA GLU A 88 17.21 -16.67 11.98
C GLU A 88 16.64 -16.41 10.58
N ALA A 89 15.31 -16.54 10.43
CA ALA A 89 14.64 -16.34 9.16
C ALA A 89 14.68 -14.86 8.70
N CYS A 90 15.18 -14.64 7.50
CA CYS A 90 15.27 -13.30 6.89
C CYS A 90 14.05 -13.04 6.04
N ILE A 91 13.22 -12.10 6.46
CA ILE A 91 12.08 -11.63 5.69
C ILE A 91 12.54 -10.56 4.69
N THR A 92 12.42 -10.87 3.40
CA THR A 92 12.81 -9.96 2.32
C THR A 92 11.59 -9.27 1.69
N ARG A 93 11.82 -8.17 0.97
CA ARG A 93 10.79 -7.48 0.17
C ARG A 93 10.16 -8.42 -0.86
N GLN A 94 10.96 -9.29 -1.47
CA GLN A 94 10.46 -10.25 -2.43
C GLN A 94 9.54 -11.28 -1.77
N LEU A 95 9.93 -11.84 -0.63
CA LEU A 95 9.09 -12.74 0.14
C LEU A 95 7.77 -12.06 0.52
N LEU A 96 7.82 -10.81 1.01
CA LEU A 96 6.62 -10.05 1.36
C LEU A 96 5.61 -9.98 0.20
N ARG A 97 6.07 -9.77 -1.03
CA ARG A 97 5.20 -9.72 -2.22
C ARG A 97 4.54 -11.05 -2.55
N GLU A 98 5.23 -12.17 -2.30
CA GLU A 98 4.79 -13.52 -2.64
C GLU A 98 3.87 -14.16 -1.58
N VAL A 99 3.92 -13.72 -0.34
CA VAL A 99 3.11 -14.32 0.76
C VAL A 99 1.63 -13.92 0.74
N GLY A 100 1.15 -13.26 -0.31
CA GLY A 100 -0.27 -12.98 -0.48
C GLY A 100 -0.74 -11.65 0.10
N ILE A 101 0.14 -10.68 0.33
CA ILE A 101 -0.23 -9.31 0.77
C ILE A 101 -1.23 -8.63 -0.17
N ALA A 102 -1.30 -9.09 -1.41
CA ALA A 102 -2.23 -8.63 -2.41
C ALA A 102 -3.70 -8.68 -1.98
N ASN A 103 -4.06 -9.66 -1.17
CA ASN A 103 -5.42 -9.89 -0.68
C ASN A 103 -5.61 -9.45 0.78
N LEU A 104 -4.55 -8.94 1.40
CA LEU A 104 -4.58 -8.51 2.78
C LEU A 104 -5.45 -7.25 2.91
N LYS A 105 -6.58 -7.38 3.59
CA LYS A 105 -7.51 -6.26 3.80
C LYS A 105 -6.86 -5.10 4.55
N GLN A 106 -7.41 -3.91 4.35
CA GLN A 106 -7.00 -2.68 5.04
C GLN A 106 -5.51 -2.35 4.80
N THR A 107 -5.04 -2.65 3.59
CA THR A 107 -3.67 -2.36 3.16
C THR A 107 -3.62 -1.61 1.84
N VAL A 108 -2.46 -1.00 1.57
CA VAL A 108 -2.19 -0.33 0.30
C VAL A 108 -0.84 -0.78 -0.22
N THR A 109 -0.78 -1.08 -1.50
CA THR A 109 0.42 -1.54 -2.20
C THR A 109 0.61 -0.78 -3.51
N LEU A 110 1.82 -0.82 -4.06
CA LEU A 110 2.18 -0.17 -5.31
C LEU A 110 2.69 -1.20 -6.33
N TRP A 111 2.11 -1.21 -7.53
CA TRP A 111 2.37 -2.20 -8.57
C TRP A 111 2.62 -1.55 -9.95
N GLN A 112 3.29 -2.25 -10.84
CA GLN A 112 3.15 -2.01 -12.27
C GLN A 112 1.79 -2.58 -12.73
N LYS A 113 1.25 -2.09 -13.83
CA LYS A 113 -0.09 -2.50 -14.30
C LYS A 113 -0.22 -4.02 -14.48
N GLU A 114 0.78 -4.61 -15.07
CA GLU A 114 0.84 -6.04 -15.41
C GLU A 114 1.02 -6.93 -14.17
N GLU A 115 1.52 -6.35 -13.08
CA GLU A 115 1.81 -7.04 -11.83
C GLU A 115 0.66 -6.92 -10.81
N ILE A 116 -0.40 -6.14 -11.13
CA ILE A 116 -1.54 -5.99 -10.21
C ILE A 116 -2.14 -7.37 -9.93
N PRO A 117 -2.17 -7.79 -8.66
CA PRO A 117 -2.69 -9.10 -8.30
C PRO A 117 -4.14 -9.28 -8.71
N GLY A 118 -4.41 -10.32 -9.52
CA GLY A 118 -5.72 -10.57 -10.11
C GLY A 118 -6.10 -9.60 -11.24
N GLY A 119 -5.19 -8.73 -11.68
CA GLY A 119 -5.47 -7.71 -12.67
C GLY A 119 -6.46 -6.65 -12.19
N ILE A 120 -6.92 -5.81 -13.12
CA ILE A 120 -8.04 -4.87 -12.90
C ILE A 120 -9.31 -5.57 -13.37
N ASN A 121 -10.31 -5.69 -12.52
CA ASN A 121 -11.56 -6.39 -12.80
C ASN A 121 -12.79 -5.48 -12.65
N ASN A 122 -13.96 -5.99 -12.99
CA ASN A 122 -15.20 -5.19 -13.01
C ASN A 122 -15.70 -4.77 -11.62
N ASP A 123 -15.23 -5.44 -10.58
CA ASP A 123 -15.59 -5.11 -9.19
C ASP A 123 -14.66 -4.05 -8.58
N ASP A 124 -13.60 -3.67 -9.29
CA ASP A 124 -12.69 -2.63 -8.84
C ASP A 124 -13.24 -1.24 -9.15
N ILE A 125 -13.03 -0.31 -8.24
CA ILE A 125 -13.28 1.11 -8.48
C ILE A 125 -11.98 1.76 -8.91
N VAL A 126 -11.92 2.13 -10.19
CA VAL A 126 -10.78 2.87 -10.74
C VAL A 126 -11.02 4.35 -10.55
N LEU A 127 -10.21 4.96 -9.69
CA LEU A 127 -10.22 6.39 -9.44
C LEU A 127 -9.57 7.15 -10.59
N HIS A 128 -9.93 8.41 -10.77
CA HIS A 128 -9.20 9.30 -11.66
C HIS A 128 -7.73 9.34 -11.27
N SER A 129 -6.87 9.27 -12.27
CA SER A 129 -5.41 9.26 -12.08
C SER A 129 -4.90 10.55 -11.43
N TYR A 130 -3.70 10.48 -10.89
CA TYR A 130 -3.01 11.65 -10.35
C TYR A 130 -2.90 12.77 -11.41
N GLU A 131 -2.53 12.42 -12.63
CA GLU A 131 -2.33 13.36 -13.74
C GLU A 131 -3.63 14.00 -14.22
N GLU A 132 -4.75 13.25 -14.24
CA GLU A 132 -6.06 13.79 -14.55
C GLU A 132 -6.52 14.80 -13.49
N CYS A 133 -6.35 14.47 -12.21
CA CYS A 133 -6.69 15.36 -11.11
C CYS A 133 -5.82 16.64 -11.08
N LEU A 134 -4.55 16.56 -11.50
CA LEU A 134 -3.70 17.77 -11.66
C LEU A 134 -4.25 18.72 -12.72
N LYS A 135 -4.80 18.17 -13.81
CA LYS A 135 -5.39 18.98 -14.90
C LYS A 135 -6.77 19.51 -14.54
N GLN A 136 -7.54 18.74 -13.80
CA GLN A 136 -8.93 19.03 -13.42
C GLN A 136 -9.14 18.72 -11.93
N PRO A 137 -8.94 19.69 -11.04
CA PRO A 137 -9.03 19.49 -9.58
C PRO A 137 -10.39 18.93 -9.09
N GLN A 138 -11.47 19.15 -9.87
CA GLN A 138 -12.79 18.60 -9.54
C GLN A 138 -12.81 17.07 -9.48
N LEU A 139 -12.00 16.41 -10.31
CA LEU A 139 -11.88 14.94 -10.32
C LEU A 139 -11.33 14.39 -8.99
N HIS A 140 -10.53 15.18 -8.28
CA HIS A 140 -10.11 14.82 -6.93
C HIS A 140 -11.28 14.77 -5.95
N ALA A 141 -12.24 15.68 -6.07
CA ALA A 141 -13.45 15.64 -5.23
C ALA A 141 -14.34 14.43 -5.56
N GLU A 142 -14.41 14.02 -6.83
CA GLU A 142 -15.10 12.80 -7.23
C GLU A 142 -14.40 11.55 -6.66
N ASN A 143 -13.07 11.47 -6.74
CA ASN A 143 -12.30 10.42 -6.09
C ASN A 143 -12.56 10.35 -4.59
N PHE A 144 -12.58 11.50 -3.91
CA PHE A 144 -12.85 11.57 -2.48
C PHE A 144 -14.24 11.00 -2.14
N ARG A 145 -15.26 11.34 -2.94
CA ARG A 145 -16.60 10.75 -2.77
C ARG A 145 -16.59 9.23 -2.87
N HIS A 146 -15.92 8.65 -3.88
CA HIS A 146 -15.81 7.20 -4.02
C HIS A 146 -15.08 6.56 -2.83
N ILE A 147 -14.01 7.19 -2.35
CA ILE A 147 -13.26 6.70 -1.19
C ILE A 147 -14.15 6.70 0.07
N GLU A 148 -14.92 7.77 0.29
CA GLU A 148 -15.84 7.87 1.43
C GLU A 148 -16.99 6.86 1.33
N GLU A 149 -17.60 6.72 0.15
CA GLU A 149 -18.66 5.73 -0.09
C GLU A 149 -18.16 4.32 0.22
N GLU A 150 -16.97 3.94 -0.26
CA GLU A 150 -16.39 2.61 -0.01
C GLU A 150 -15.97 2.42 1.45
N SER A 151 -15.48 3.46 2.12
CA SER A 151 -15.08 3.38 3.52
C SER A 151 -16.25 3.07 4.47
N ASN A 152 -17.48 3.35 4.04
CA ASN A 152 -18.70 3.15 4.83
C ASN A 152 -19.47 1.87 4.46
N LYS A 153 -18.99 1.09 3.50
CA LYS A 153 -19.65 -0.17 3.10
C LYS A 153 -19.15 -1.36 3.93
N ILE A 154 -20.06 -2.27 4.28
CA ILE A 154 -19.70 -3.57 4.89
C ILE A 154 -18.90 -4.43 3.89
N HIS A 155 -19.29 -4.37 2.61
CA HIS A 155 -18.62 -5.05 1.51
C HIS A 155 -18.02 -4.01 0.55
N ALA A 156 -16.97 -3.36 1.02
CA ALA A 156 -16.25 -2.38 0.23
C ALA A 156 -15.47 -3.05 -0.92
N GLN A 157 -15.33 -2.33 -2.01
CA GLN A 157 -14.57 -2.75 -3.18
C GLN A 157 -13.12 -2.26 -3.08
N ARG A 158 -12.25 -2.86 -3.86
CA ARG A 158 -10.85 -2.44 -4.01
C ARG A 158 -10.80 -1.15 -4.83
N LEU A 159 -9.99 -0.19 -4.40
CA LEU A 159 -9.78 1.06 -5.12
C LEU A 159 -8.42 1.03 -5.81
N LEU A 160 -8.37 1.51 -7.05
CA LEU A 160 -7.13 1.63 -7.82
C LEU A 160 -6.94 3.06 -8.29
N GLN A 161 -5.73 3.59 -8.14
CA GLN A 161 -5.37 4.91 -8.66
C GLN A 161 -4.04 4.86 -9.42
N GLN A 162 -4.06 5.29 -10.66
CA GLN A 162 -2.85 5.40 -11.47
C GLN A 162 -2.04 6.66 -11.11
N THR A 163 -0.72 6.51 -11.06
CA THR A 163 0.26 7.60 -10.95
C THR A 163 1.44 7.27 -11.86
N GLY A 164 1.58 7.95 -12.97
CA GLY A 164 2.55 7.61 -14.01
C GLY A 164 2.32 6.20 -14.55
N ASN A 165 3.34 5.37 -14.48
CA ASN A 165 3.27 3.95 -14.87
C ASN A 165 2.92 3.01 -13.70
N LYS A 166 2.72 3.54 -12.50
CA LYS A 166 2.42 2.77 -11.29
C LYS A 166 0.95 2.85 -10.91
N TRP A 167 0.51 1.83 -10.20
CA TRP A 167 -0.85 1.72 -9.69
C TRP A 167 -0.84 1.52 -8.19
N VAL A 168 -1.51 2.42 -7.50
CA VAL A 168 -1.81 2.31 -6.07
C VAL A 168 -3.05 1.44 -5.94
N VAL A 169 -2.92 0.34 -5.23
CA VAL A 169 -4.01 -0.60 -4.96
C VAL A 169 -4.37 -0.52 -3.48
N VAL A 170 -5.59 -0.09 -3.20
CA VAL A 170 -6.14 0.02 -1.84
C VAL A 170 -7.11 -1.14 -1.62
N ASN A 171 -6.73 -2.09 -0.81
CA ASN A 171 -7.59 -3.20 -0.44
C ASN A 171 -8.69 -2.73 0.53
N PRO A 172 -9.91 -3.29 0.47
CA PRO A 172 -11.02 -2.84 1.29
C PRO A 172 -10.74 -3.00 2.79
N PRO A 173 -11.39 -2.16 3.65
CA PRO A 173 -11.28 -2.31 5.09
C PRO A 173 -11.91 -3.61 5.58
N TYR A 174 -11.61 -3.99 6.81
CA TYR A 174 -12.38 -5.02 7.53
C TYR A 174 -13.77 -4.46 7.84
N PRO A 175 -14.82 -5.30 7.77
CA PRO A 175 -16.17 -4.93 8.21
C PRO A 175 -16.24 -4.76 9.73
#